data_a4cbe7e7738938e4142b97bf6415ed02
#
_entry.id   a4cbe7e7738938e4142b97bf6415ed02
#
_cell.length_a   1.000
_cell.length_b   1.000
_cell.length_c   1.000
_cell.angle_alpha   90.00
_cell.angle_beta   90.00
_cell.angle_gamma   90.00
#
_symmetry.space_group_name_H-M   'P 1'
#
loop_
_entity.id
_entity.type
_entity.pdbx_description
1 polymer ?
#
loop_
_entity_poly.entity_id
_entity_poly.type
_entity_poly.pdbx_seq_one_letter_code
_entity_poly.pdbx_strand_id
1 'polypeptide(L)'
;MKARFKKNHFLVIKEAIDPKVANFVYNYFLMKRQVARTFFDQRYISPFDTEWGVWNDEQVPNTYSPYADPAMETLLLAVQPKMEKLTGIKLNPTYSYARIYKKGDVLERHKDRFSCEISTTMNLGGDDWPIYLENKKNVGIPDGKKYTAISTNKGTKIVLKPG
;
A
#
# COMPACT_ATOMS: atom_id res chain seq x y z
N MET A 1 -15.32 14.89 -9.09
CA MET A 1 -14.58 13.90 -8.31
C MET A 1 -14.62 14.18 -6.80
N LYS A 2 -14.37 15.39 -6.31
CA LYS A 2 -14.50 15.77 -4.88
C LYS A 2 -15.82 15.34 -4.23
N ALA A 3 -16.97 15.60 -4.88
CA ALA A 3 -18.27 15.18 -4.36
C ALA A 3 -18.42 13.64 -4.25
N ARG A 4 -17.84 12.90 -5.20
CA ARG A 4 -17.84 11.44 -5.19
C ARG A 4 -16.97 10.88 -4.07
N PHE A 5 -15.78 11.48 -3.83
CA PHE A 5 -14.94 11.13 -2.69
C PHE A 5 -15.67 11.36 -1.35
N LYS A 6 -16.26 12.54 -1.17
CA LYS A 6 -17.03 12.85 0.05
C LYS A 6 -18.20 11.89 0.31
N LYS A 7 -18.84 11.40 -0.76
CA LYS A 7 -19.97 10.46 -0.65
C LYS A 7 -19.52 9.03 -0.38
N ASN A 8 -18.50 8.55 -1.12
CA ASN A 8 -18.11 7.13 -1.11
C ASN A 8 -16.96 6.84 -0.16
N HIS A 9 -16.22 7.86 0.29
CA HIS A 9 -15.01 7.80 1.10
C HIS A 9 -13.82 7.11 0.40
N PHE A 10 -13.95 6.79 -0.87
CA PHE A 10 -12.86 6.33 -1.72
C PHE A 10 -13.08 6.74 -3.18
N LEU A 11 -11.98 6.73 -3.95
CA LEU A 11 -11.97 6.88 -5.40
C LEU A 11 -11.06 5.83 -6.01
N VAL A 12 -11.42 5.34 -7.19
CA VAL A 12 -10.52 4.59 -8.07
C VAL A 12 -10.05 5.54 -9.15
N ILE A 13 -8.75 5.67 -9.29
CA ILE A 13 -8.10 6.55 -10.26
C ILE A 13 -7.34 5.65 -11.22
N LYS A 14 -7.62 5.78 -12.50
CA LYS A 14 -6.86 5.10 -13.54
C LYS A 14 -5.65 5.95 -13.89
N GLU A 15 -4.51 5.29 -14.09
CA GLU A 15 -3.27 5.95 -14.50
C GLU A 15 -2.92 7.15 -13.58
N ALA A 16 -2.87 6.87 -12.27
CA ALA A 16 -2.42 7.86 -11.31
C ALA A 16 -0.98 8.28 -11.57
N ILE A 17 -0.16 7.34 -12.04
CA ILE A 17 1.17 7.54 -12.63
C ILE A 17 1.23 6.85 -13.98
N ASP A 18 2.28 7.13 -14.77
CA ASP A 18 2.54 6.43 -16.03
C ASP A 18 2.76 4.92 -15.75
N PRO A 19 2.09 4.02 -16.47
CA PRO A 19 2.29 2.57 -16.31
C PRO A 19 3.73 2.10 -16.51
N LYS A 20 4.54 2.81 -17.31
CA LYS A 20 5.97 2.52 -17.46
C LYS A 20 6.74 2.81 -16.18
N VAL A 21 6.39 3.90 -15.47
CA VAL A 21 6.96 4.22 -14.16
C VAL A 21 6.53 3.18 -13.14
N ALA A 22 5.27 2.79 -13.12
CA ALA A 22 4.79 1.71 -12.25
C ALA A 22 5.57 0.41 -12.47
N ASN A 23 5.74 0.00 -13.73
CA ASN A 23 6.51 -1.20 -14.09
C ASN A 23 8.00 -1.08 -13.73
N PHE A 24 8.60 0.10 -13.88
CA PHE A 24 9.98 0.32 -13.47
C PHE A 24 10.13 0.13 -11.95
N VAL A 25 9.25 0.73 -11.16
CA VAL A 25 9.27 0.60 -9.69
C VAL A 25 8.95 -0.83 -9.25
N TYR A 26 8.05 -1.53 -9.94
CA TYR A 26 7.80 -2.95 -9.72
C TYR A 26 9.08 -3.78 -9.87
N ASN A 27 9.79 -3.63 -10.99
CA ASN A 27 11.05 -4.35 -11.23
C ASN A 27 12.15 -3.95 -10.24
N TYR A 28 12.20 -2.67 -9.85
CA TYR A 28 13.10 -2.20 -8.79
C TYR A 28 12.88 -2.98 -7.49
N PHE A 29 11.64 -3.16 -7.05
CA PHE A 29 11.36 -3.92 -5.83
C PHE A 29 11.62 -5.41 -5.96
N LEU A 30 11.40 -6.02 -7.11
CA LEU A 30 11.79 -7.40 -7.35
C LEU A 30 13.31 -7.56 -7.22
N MET A 31 14.08 -6.65 -7.80
CA MET A 31 15.54 -6.65 -7.71
C MET A 31 16.01 -6.37 -6.27
N LYS A 32 15.45 -5.34 -5.62
CA LYS A 32 15.79 -5.01 -4.23
C LYS A 32 15.54 -6.19 -3.29
N ARG A 33 14.40 -6.88 -3.45
CA ARG A 33 14.10 -8.11 -2.69
C ARG A 33 15.16 -9.19 -2.89
N GLN A 34 15.60 -9.42 -4.14
CA GLN A 34 16.61 -10.42 -4.45
C GLN A 34 17.95 -10.07 -3.81
N VAL A 35 18.39 -8.80 -3.94
CA VAL A 35 19.64 -8.31 -3.34
C VAL A 35 19.57 -8.42 -1.82
N ALA A 36 18.48 -7.95 -1.20
CA ALA A 36 18.29 -8.05 0.23
C ALA A 36 18.36 -9.51 0.72
N ARG A 37 17.74 -10.44 -0.01
CA ARG A 37 17.80 -11.87 0.32
C ARG A 37 19.24 -12.41 0.27
N THR A 38 19.99 -12.04 -0.77
CA THR A 38 21.41 -12.43 -0.89
C THR A 38 22.24 -11.89 0.27
N PHE A 39 22.04 -10.63 0.66
CA PHE A 39 22.76 -10.03 1.78
C PHE A 39 22.45 -10.73 3.10
N PHE A 40 21.18 -11.08 3.35
CA PHE A 40 20.80 -11.87 4.52
C PHE A 40 21.46 -13.26 4.52
N ASP A 41 21.34 -13.99 3.43
CA ASP A 41 21.84 -15.36 3.32
C ASP A 41 23.37 -15.41 3.43
N GLN A 42 24.06 -14.37 2.92
CA GLN A 42 25.52 -14.22 3.02
C GLN A 42 25.98 -13.51 4.29
N ARG A 43 25.07 -13.10 5.17
CA ARG A 43 25.36 -12.38 6.42
C ARG A 43 26.10 -11.03 6.22
N TYR A 44 25.90 -10.37 5.09
CA TYR A 44 26.43 -9.02 4.84
C TYR A 44 25.69 -7.93 5.61
N ILE A 45 24.42 -8.18 5.95
CA ILE A 45 23.59 -7.27 6.74
C ILE A 45 23.06 -7.98 7.98
N SER A 46 22.83 -7.22 9.04
CA SER A 46 22.24 -7.74 10.27
C SER A 46 20.82 -8.26 10.02
N PRO A 47 20.40 -9.37 10.66
CA PRO A 47 19.01 -9.82 10.62
C PRO A 47 18.01 -8.80 11.22
N PHE A 48 18.49 -7.78 11.93
CA PHE A 48 17.70 -6.68 12.47
C PHE A 48 17.71 -5.43 11.59
N ASP A 49 18.42 -5.46 10.46
CA ASP A 49 18.44 -4.38 9.48
C ASP A 49 17.08 -4.25 8.81
N THR A 50 16.55 -3.03 8.74
CA THR A 50 15.26 -2.74 8.14
C THR A 50 15.36 -1.91 6.84
N GLU A 51 16.54 -1.38 6.51
CA GLU A 51 16.76 -0.52 5.33
C GLU A 51 16.55 -1.26 4.02
N TRP A 52 16.90 -2.55 4.02
CA TRP A 52 16.70 -3.43 2.86
C TRP A 52 15.32 -4.07 2.80
N GLY A 53 14.43 -3.73 3.71
CA GLY A 53 13.11 -4.33 3.86
C GLY A 53 13.13 -5.57 4.76
N VAL A 54 11.95 -6.02 5.12
CA VAL A 54 11.75 -7.10 6.10
C VAL A 54 10.83 -8.19 5.58
N TRP A 55 10.86 -9.38 6.20
CA TRP A 55 9.94 -10.49 5.93
C TRP A 55 9.08 -10.86 7.14
N ASN A 56 9.17 -10.08 8.22
CA ASN A 56 8.47 -10.33 9.49
C ASN A 56 7.27 -9.40 9.71
N ASP A 57 6.63 -8.96 8.64
CA ASP A 57 5.41 -8.16 8.72
C ASP A 57 4.29 -8.95 9.43
N GLU A 58 3.80 -8.44 10.55
CA GLU A 58 2.75 -9.11 11.34
C GLU A 58 1.40 -9.18 10.61
N GLN A 59 1.12 -8.24 9.70
CA GLN A 59 -0.12 -8.23 8.93
C GLN A 59 -0.13 -9.31 7.84
N VAL A 60 1.02 -9.55 7.20
CA VAL A 60 1.17 -10.56 6.15
C VAL A 60 2.51 -11.29 6.34
N PRO A 61 2.54 -12.32 7.18
CA PRO A 61 3.77 -13.03 7.52
C PRO A 61 4.51 -13.59 6.30
N ASN A 62 5.85 -13.58 6.38
CA ASN A 62 6.74 -14.08 5.33
C ASN A 62 6.61 -13.36 3.99
N THR A 63 6.13 -12.11 3.99
CA THR A 63 6.00 -11.26 2.80
C THR A 63 7.00 -10.13 2.85
N TYR A 64 7.74 -9.94 1.76
CA TYR A 64 8.75 -8.89 1.68
C TYR A 64 8.12 -7.51 1.68
N SER A 65 8.56 -6.66 2.59
CA SER A 65 7.96 -5.35 2.85
C SER A 65 9.04 -4.31 3.18
N PRO A 66 9.39 -3.39 2.27
CA PRO A 66 10.16 -2.20 2.59
C PRO A 66 9.26 -1.07 3.09
N TYR A 67 9.70 -0.41 4.15
CA TYR A 67 9.10 0.79 4.73
C TYR A 67 9.91 2.02 4.31
N ALA A 68 9.22 3.10 3.93
CA ALA A 68 9.83 4.39 3.58
C ALA A 68 10.97 4.29 2.56
N ASP A 69 10.83 3.39 1.58
CA ASP A 69 11.81 3.25 0.51
C ASP A 69 11.87 4.54 -0.34
N PRO A 70 13.06 5.08 -0.66
CA PRO A 70 13.20 6.32 -1.42
C PRO A 70 12.42 6.36 -2.75
N ALA A 71 12.29 5.23 -3.46
CA ALA A 71 11.48 5.18 -4.68
C ALA A 71 10.00 5.38 -4.37
N MET A 72 9.49 4.78 -3.29
CA MET A 72 8.10 4.94 -2.87
C MET A 72 7.85 6.32 -2.25
N GLU A 73 8.78 6.86 -1.47
CA GLU A 73 8.69 8.23 -0.96
C GLU A 73 8.64 9.26 -2.12
N THR A 74 9.42 9.02 -3.17
CA THR A 74 9.37 9.83 -4.40
C THR A 74 8.01 9.75 -5.08
N LEU A 75 7.42 8.54 -5.16
CA LEU A 75 6.06 8.38 -5.70
C LEU A 75 5.01 9.04 -4.81
N LEU A 76 5.14 8.96 -3.50
CA LEU A 76 4.26 9.63 -2.54
C LEU A 76 4.19 11.12 -2.81
N LEU A 77 5.35 11.77 -2.95
CA LEU A 77 5.43 13.19 -3.30
C LEU A 77 4.89 13.49 -4.70
N ALA A 78 5.17 12.63 -5.68
CA ALA A 78 4.69 12.82 -7.05
C ALA A 78 3.16 12.74 -7.17
N VAL A 79 2.48 11.89 -6.37
CA VAL A 79 1.02 11.76 -6.41
C VAL A 79 0.29 12.75 -5.51
N GLN A 80 0.97 13.36 -4.54
CA GLN A 80 0.35 14.29 -3.58
C GLN A 80 -0.49 15.39 -4.24
N PRO A 81 -0.02 16.16 -5.25
CA PRO A 81 -0.83 17.22 -5.87
C PRO A 81 -2.12 16.70 -6.51
N LYS A 82 -2.06 15.49 -7.10
CA LYS A 82 -3.24 14.82 -7.66
C LYS A 82 -4.23 14.45 -6.55
N MET A 83 -3.75 13.93 -5.42
CA MET A 83 -4.59 13.56 -4.27
C MET A 83 -5.24 14.79 -3.65
N GLU A 84 -4.51 15.87 -3.44
CA GLU A 84 -5.06 17.14 -2.95
C GLU A 84 -6.18 17.69 -3.87
N LYS A 85 -5.95 17.65 -5.19
CA LYS A 85 -6.96 18.06 -6.18
C LYS A 85 -8.22 17.21 -6.12
N LEU A 86 -8.07 15.90 -5.93
CA LEU A 86 -9.18 14.93 -5.94
C LEU A 86 -9.99 14.94 -4.65
N THR A 87 -9.32 15.05 -3.51
CA THR A 87 -9.96 15.11 -2.19
C THR A 87 -10.47 16.50 -1.85
N GLY A 88 -9.76 17.52 -2.31
CA GLY A 88 -9.98 18.92 -1.96
C GLY A 88 -9.45 19.27 -0.58
N ILE A 89 -8.49 18.51 -0.08
CA ILE A 89 -7.85 18.65 1.23
C ILE A 89 -6.36 18.90 1.00
N LYS A 90 -5.77 19.82 1.77
CA LYS A 90 -4.32 19.98 1.85
C LYS A 90 -3.76 18.78 2.62
N LEU A 91 -2.75 18.11 2.06
CA LEU A 91 -2.19 16.88 2.61
C LEU A 91 -0.74 17.08 3.01
N ASN A 92 -0.34 16.45 4.11
CA ASN A 92 1.04 16.31 4.51
C ASN A 92 1.44 14.84 4.32
N PRO A 93 2.47 14.54 3.52
CA PRO A 93 2.93 13.18 3.35
C PRO A 93 3.50 12.65 4.68
N THR A 94 3.16 11.43 5.04
CA THR A 94 3.64 10.80 6.27
C THR A 94 4.69 9.73 5.98
N TYR A 95 4.33 8.69 5.24
CA TYR A 95 5.25 7.63 4.83
C TYR A 95 4.66 6.82 3.69
N SER A 96 5.50 6.02 3.06
CA SER A 96 5.10 5.00 2.11
C SER A 96 5.43 3.59 2.61
N TYR A 97 4.72 2.62 2.06
CA TYR A 97 4.91 1.21 2.37
C TYR A 97 4.72 0.38 1.11
N ALA A 98 5.67 -0.45 0.77
CA ALA A 98 5.52 -1.38 -0.34
C ALA A 98 5.45 -2.83 0.19
N ARG A 99 4.77 -3.72 -0.54
CA ARG A 99 4.66 -5.14 -0.20
C ARG A 99 4.64 -5.97 -1.47
N ILE A 100 5.45 -7.04 -1.51
CA ILE A 100 5.42 -8.01 -2.60
C ILE A 100 4.65 -9.22 -2.12
N TYR A 101 3.37 -9.25 -2.45
CA TYR A 101 2.50 -10.38 -2.14
C TYR A 101 2.86 -11.61 -2.98
N LYS A 102 2.67 -12.80 -2.41
CA LYS A 102 2.79 -14.08 -3.08
C LYS A 102 1.48 -14.86 -2.98
N LYS A 103 1.33 -15.88 -3.79
CA LYS A 103 0.14 -16.75 -3.76
C LYS A 103 -0.14 -17.25 -2.34
N GLY A 104 -1.36 -17.05 -1.88
CA GLY A 104 -1.81 -17.45 -0.54
C GLY A 104 -1.68 -16.37 0.54
N ASP A 105 -1.02 -15.26 0.27
CA ASP A 105 -0.98 -14.15 1.21
C ASP A 105 -2.36 -13.50 1.35
N VAL A 106 -2.69 -13.11 2.57
CA VAL A 106 -3.95 -12.43 2.88
C VAL A 106 -3.64 -11.21 3.73
N LEU A 107 -3.98 -10.03 3.23
CA LEU A 107 -4.07 -8.84 4.06
C LEU A 107 -5.47 -8.77 4.64
N GLU A 108 -5.58 -9.06 5.92
CA GLU A 108 -6.88 -9.04 6.59
C GLU A 108 -7.48 -7.62 6.61
N ARG A 109 -8.79 -7.57 6.79
CA ARG A 109 -9.52 -6.32 6.89
C ARG A 109 -9.02 -5.52 8.10
N HIS A 110 -8.63 -4.28 7.89
CA HIS A 110 -8.10 -3.38 8.91
C HIS A 110 -8.47 -1.94 8.60
N LYS A 111 -8.17 -1.05 9.50
CA LYS A 111 -8.09 0.40 9.29
C LYS A 111 -6.65 0.84 9.47
N ASP A 112 -6.24 1.80 8.67
CA ASP A 112 -4.96 2.45 8.87
C ASP A 112 -4.97 3.28 10.16
N ARG A 113 -3.78 3.55 10.67
CA ARG A 113 -3.59 4.40 11.85
C ARG A 113 -4.11 5.82 11.62
N PHE A 114 -4.42 6.57 12.67
CA PHE A 114 -4.97 7.93 12.59
C PHE A 114 -4.12 8.91 11.78
N SER A 115 -2.80 8.76 11.77
CA SER A 115 -1.91 9.59 10.96
C SER A 115 -2.09 9.40 9.44
N CYS A 116 -2.83 8.37 9.02
CA CYS A 116 -3.13 8.05 7.62
C CYS A 116 -4.58 8.42 7.30
N GLU A 117 -4.97 9.68 7.48
CA GLU A 117 -6.34 10.12 7.18
C GLU A 117 -6.74 9.88 5.71
N ILE A 118 -5.78 10.03 4.80
CA ILE A 118 -5.93 9.73 3.38
C ILE A 118 -4.85 8.74 2.99
N SER A 119 -5.26 7.52 2.73
CA SER A 119 -4.37 6.46 2.22
C SER A 119 -4.58 6.25 0.73
N THR A 120 -3.51 5.89 0.03
CA THR A 120 -3.56 5.48 -1.37
C THR A 120 -2.95 4.10 -1.52
N THR A 121 -3.64 3.20 -2.21
CA THR A 121 -3.12 1.90 -2.63
C THR A 121 -2.90 1.93 -4.13
N MET A 122 -1.70 1.55 -4.55
CA MET A 122 -1.31 1.52 -5.96
C MET A 122 -0.81 0.13 -6.33
N ASN A 123 -1.31 -0.44 -7.42
CA ASN A 123 -0.70 -1.60 -8.04
C ASN A 123 0.47 -1.12 -8.90
N LEU A 124 1.66 -1.68 -8.66
CA LEU A 124 2.86 -1.39 -9.45
C LEU A 124 3.09 -2.45 -10.53
N GLY A 125 2.58 -3.67 -10.34
CA GLY A 125 2.74 -4.79 -11.28
C GLY A 125 2.36 -6.14 -10.67
N GLY A 126 2.59 -7.20 -11.44
CA GLY A 126 2.25 -8.58 -11.06
C GLY A 126 0.82 -8.97 -11.46
N ASP A 127 0.32 -10.03 -10.83
CA ASP A 127 -1.01 -10.56 -11.09
C ASP A 127 -2.12 -9.66 -10.55
N ASP A 128 -3.31 -9.78 -11.12
CA ASP A 128 -4.49 -9.07 -10.64
C ASP A 128 -4.86 -9.51 -9.22
N TRP A 129 -4.83 -8.57 -8.30
CA TRP A 129 -5.23 -8.82 -6.91
C TRP A 129 -6.38 -7.90 -6.50
N PRO A 130 -7.55 -8.45 -6.17
CA PRO A 130 -8.66 -7.64 -5.73
C PRO A 130 -8.46 -7.16 -4.29
N ILE A 131 -8.76 -5.88 -4.06
CA ILE A 131 -8.94 -5.32 -2.73
C ILE A 131 -10.41 -5.04 -2.47
N TYR A 132 -10.80 -4.98 -1.19
CA TYR A 132 -12.17 -4.75 -0.78
C TYR A 132 -12.22 -3.54 0.14
N LEU A 133 -12.95 -2.50 -0.25
CA LEU A 133 -13.10 -1.26 0.52
C LEU A 133 -14.49 -1.15 1.14
N GLU A 134 -14.52 -0.82 2.43
CA GLU A 134 -15.76 -0.49 3.16
C GLU A 134 -15.92 1.04 3.23
N ASN A 135 -17.10 1.51 2.85
CA ASN A 135 -17.41 2.94 2.85
C ASN A 135 -18.02 3.47 4.17
N LYS A 136 -18.32 2.57 5.11
CA LYS A 136 -18.86 2.96 6.41
C LYS A 136 -17.74 3.33 7.37
N LYS A 137 -17.63 4.60 7.74
CA LYS A 137 -16.56 5.12 8.60
C LYS A 137 -16.57 4.55 10.03
N ASN A 138 -17.74 4.22 10.56
CA ASN A 138 -17.91 3.83 11.96
C ASN A 138 -17.76 2.33 12.21
N VAL A 139 -17.19 1.61 11.26
CA VAL A 139 -17.03 0.16 11.34
C VAL A 139 -15.54 -0.14 11.46
N GLY A 140 -15.15 -0.83 12.55
CA GLY A 140 -13.78 -1.29 12.81
C GLY A 140 -13.00 -0.54 13.86
N ILE A 141 -11.85 -1.08 14.20
CA ILE A 141 -10.94 -0.53 15.20
C ILE A 141 -9.97 0.42 14.49
N PRO A 142 -9.86 1.70 14.90
CA PRO A 142 -8.82 2.59 14.44
C PRO A 142 -7.46 2.05 14.92
N ASP A 143 -6.36 2.51 14.39
CA ASP A 143 -4.99 2.23 14.82
C ASP A 143 -4.28 0.98 14.23
N GLY A 144 -4.73 0.50 13.08
CA GLY A 144 -4.05 -0.59 12.36
C GLY A 144 -4.15 -1.97 12.98
N LYS A 145 -4.94 -2.14 14.05
CA LYS A 145 -5.21 -3.46 14.62
C LYS A 145 -6.21 -4.24 13.78
N LYS A 146 -6.15 -5.56 13.86
CA LYS A 146 -7.09 -6.46 13.20
C LYS A 146 -8.53 -5.99 13.43
N TYR A 147 -9.23 -5.86 12.33
CA TYR A 147 -10.62 -5.46 12.32
C TYR A 147 -11.50 -6.59 12.88
N THR A 148 -12.02 -6.42 14.06
CA THR A 148 -13.10 -7.28 14.55
C THR A 148 -14.37 -6.88 13.81
N ALA A 149 -14.70 -7.63 12.75
CA ALA A 149 -15.80 -7.30 11.87
C ALA A 149 -17.13 -7.37 12.60
N ILE A 150 -17.75 -6.22 12.78
CA ILE A 150 -19.18 -6.12 13.13
C ILE A 150 -20.03 -6.26 11.85
N SER A 151 -19.42 -6.19 10.67
CA SER A 151 -20.13 -6.25 9.39
C SER A 151 -19.75 -7.51 8.62
N THR A 152 -20.77 -8.28 8.22
CA THR A 152 -20.67 -9.40 7.27
C THR A 152 -20.49 -8.93 5.83
N ASN A 153 -20.53 -7.63 5.56
CA ASN A 153 -20.37 -7.06 4.24
C ASN A 153 -18.91 -7.18 3.79
N LYS A 154 -18.69 -7.81 2.64
CA LYS A 154 -17.34 -7.95 2.04
C LYS A 154 -16.75 -6.62 1.54
N GLY A 155 -17.54 -5.55 1.50
CA GLY A 155 -17.12 -4.28 0.92
C GLY A 155 -17.20 -4.25 -0.61
N THR A 156 -16.76 -3.15 -1.20
CA THR A 156 -16.69 -2.98 -2.67
C THR A 156 -15.41 -3.62 -3.19
N LYS A 157 -15.54 -4.61 -4.07
CA LYS A 157 -14.40 -5.25 -4.76
C LYS A 157 -13.81 -4.31 -5.80
N ILE A 158 -12.50 -4.12 -5.76
CA ILE A 158 -11.74 -3.32 -6.71
C ILE A 158 -10.55 -4.13 -7.18
N VAL A 159 -10.32 -4.14 -8.50
CA VAL A 159 -9.10 -4.69 -9.10
C VAL A 159 -8.31 -3.52 -9.67
N LEU A 160 -7.14 -3.28 -9.11
CA LEU A 160 -6.25 -2.22 -9.54
C LEU A 160 -5.35 -2.75 -10.67
N LYS A 161 -5.15 -1.92 -11.69
CA LYS A 161 -4.16 -2.14 -12.74
C LYS A 161 -2.91 -1.31 -12.44
N PRO A 162 -1.74 -1.68 -12.99
CA PRO A 162 -0.51 -0.92 -12.78
C PRO A 162 -0.65 0.56 -13.15
N GLY A 163 -0.18 1.44 -12.24
CA GLY A 163 -0.27 2.89 -12.36
C GLY A 163 -1.61 3.45 -11.92
#